data_d506c29da89bdc3309d93d1f6bafdeb3
#
_entry.id   d506c29da89bdc3309d93d1f6bafdeb3
#
_cell.length_a   1.000
_cell.length_b   1.000
_cell.length_c   1.000
_cell.angle_alpha   90.00
_cell.angle_beta   90.00
_cell.angle_gamma   90.00
#
_symmetry.space_group_name_H-M   'P 1'
#
loop_
_entity.id
_entity.type
_entity.pdbx_description
1 polymer ?
#
loop_
_entity_poly.entity_id
_entity_poly.type
_entity_poly.pdbx_seq_one_letter_code
_entity_poly.pdbx_strand_id
1 'polypeptide(L)'
;MSGKNVFQAVSDVMNDVREVRKTGRNSSQNFNFRGIDAVMNAVGPKLREHGVIVTPIRAELEGIEVDAGRKKAKDTCGIVTYRWFGPDGSHFDSQVYAEGRDYADKGGAKTMSVALRTCILQTLCLPTDDPDPDEDYIESSPAAAAVSQGLGARPVPEIDRVKGEIVRIMGEDSIPPADILAMYHEAGGVSKTFADAQDLPPLKIVLEALGGA
;
A
#
# COMPACT_ATOMS: atom_id res chain seq x y z
N MET A 1 24.63 8.92 39.05
CA MET A 1 23.62 9.74 38.34
C MET A 1 22.69 8.77 37.68
N SER A 2 21.41 8.75 38.07
CA SER A 2 20.43 7.88 37.41
C SER A 2 20.23 8.39 35.99
N GLY A 3 20.58 7.57 34.99
CA GLY A 3 20.35 7.89 33.59
C GLY A 3 18.83 8.06 33.33
N LYS A 4 18.46 8.72 32.23
CA LYS A 4 17.05 8.78 31.78
C LYS A 4 16.56 7.36 31.53
N ASN A 5 15.32 7.06 31.92
CA ASN A 5 14.72 5.78 31.56
C ASN A 5 14.34 5.75 30.07
N VAL A 6 14.01 4.56 29.54
CA VAL A 6 13.73 4.36 28.13
C VAL A 6 12.61 5.27 27.62
N PHE A 7 11.55 5.48 28.41
CA PHE A 7 10.42 6.32 28.00
C PHE A 7 10.79 7.79 27.86
N GLN A 8 11.60 8.30 28.78
CA GLN A 8 12.13 9.67 28.71
C GLN A 8 13.10 9.81 27.50
N ALA A 9 14.00 8.86 27.31
CA ALA A 9 14.95 8.90 26.21
C ALA A 9 14.27 8.80 24.84
N VAL A 10 13.26 7.94 24.70
CA VAL A 10 12.46 7.83 23.46
C VAL A 10 11.63 9.08 23.22
N SER A 11 11.06 9.69 24.28
CA SER A 11 10.34 10.97 24.17
C SER A 11 11.24 12.10 23.65
N ASP A 12 12.50 12.14 24.10
CA ASP A 12 13.48 13.11 23.60
C ASP A 12 13.81 12.88 22.11
N VAL A 13 13.94 11.60 21.69
CA VAL A 13 14.10 11.24 20.26
C VAL A 13 12.91 11.73 19.45
N MET A 14 11.68 11.53 19.93
CA MET A 14 10.46 11.99 19.26
C MET A 14 10.42 13.51 19.09
N ASN A 15 10.88 14.26 20.09
CA ASN A 15 10.95 15.73 20.04
C ASN A 15 11.97 16.22 19.00
N ASP A 16 13.08 15.49 18.83
CA ASP A 16 14.18 15.88 17.93
C ASP A 16 13.93 15.44 16.47
N VAL A 17 13.12 14.39 16.25
CA VAL A 17 12.81 13.88 14.92
C VAL A 17 11.35 14.18 14.60
N ARG A 18 11.11 15.28 13.89
CA ARG A 18 9.74 15.73 13.59
C ARG A 18 9.16 15.16 12.32
N GLU A 19 10.00 14.84 11.35
CA GLU A 19 9.56 14.28 10.06
C GLU A 19 10.65 13.42 9.42
N VAL A 20 10.22 12.47 8.59
CA VAL A 20 11.11 11.72 7.68
C VAL A 20 10.58 11.86 6.26
N ARG A 21 11.33 12.55 5.40
CA ARG A 21 10.93 12.82 4.02
C ARG A 21 11.04 11.57 3.14
N LYS A 22 10.13 11.45 2.15
CA LYS A 22 10.21 10.42 1.11
C LYS A 22 11.36 10.75 0.16
N THR A 23 12.44 10.00 0.22
CA THR A 23 13.61 10.20 -0.65
C THR A 23 13.76 9.10 -1.71
N GLY A 24 13.08 7.96 -1.53
CA GLY A 24 13.08 6.86 -2.49
C GLY A 24 11.98 7.02 -3.54
N ARG A 25 12.29 6.69 -4.81
CA ARG A 25 11.32 6.63 -5.91
C ARG A 25 11.27 5.22 -6.48
N ASN A 26 10.10 4.62 -6.51
CA ASN A 26 9.88 3.38 -7.25
C ASN A 26 9.50 3.73 -8.69
N SER A 27 10.46 3.57 -9.61
CA SER A 27 10.28 3.92 -11.03
C SER A 27 9.31 2.98 -11.77
N SER A 28 9.15 1.74 -11.30
CA SER A 28 8.25 0.76 -11.93
C SER A 28 6.77 1.00 -11.57
N GLN A 29 6.49 1.54 -10.41
CA GLN A 29 5.14 1.83 -9.93
C GLN A 29 4.87 3.33 -9.76
N ASN A 30 5.86 4.18 -10.09
CA ASN A 30 5.80 5.64 -10.10
C ASN A 30 5.31 6.30 -8.80
N PHE A 31 5.71 5.75 -7.64
CA PHE A 31 5.44 6.38 -6.35
C PHE A 31 6.73 6.64 -5.55
N ASN A 32 6.67 7.63 -4.66
CA ASN A 32 7.75 7.92 -3.72
C ASN A 32 7.52 7.13 -2.43
N PHE A 33 8.59 6.53 -1.89
CA PHE A 33 8.52 5.77 -0.64
C PHE A 33 9.62 6.18 0.33
N ARG A 34 9.39 5.88 1.61
CA ARG A 34 10.42 5.96 2.65
C ARG A 34 11.12 4.62 2.75
N GLY A 35 12.34 4.55 2.20
CA GLY A 35 13.20 3.41 2.43
C GLY A 35 13.67 3.35 3.89
N ILE A 36 14.16 2.19 4.33
CA ILE A 36 14.79 2.04 5.65
C ILE A 36 15.95 3.02 5.84
N ASP A 37 16.70 3.31 4.78
CA ASP A 37 17.83 4.24 4.83
C ASP A 37 17.40 5.66 5.18
N ALA A 38 16.28 6.15 4.63
CA ALA A 38 15.75 7.47 4.96
C ALA A 38 15.38 7.57 6.44
N VAL A 39 14.73 6.53 6.97
CA VAL A 39 14.35 6.45 8.39
C VAL A 39 15.61 6.39 9.27
N MET A 40 16.56 5.52 8.95
CA MET A 40 17.79 5.37 9.73
C MET A 40 18.68 6.59 9.70
N ASN A 41 18.74 7.31 8.57
CA ASN A 41 19.50 8.55 8.47
C ASN A 41 18.89 9.70 9.30
N ALA A 42 17.57 9.74 9.43
CA ALA A 42 16.89 10.75 10.24
C ALA A 42 16.91 10.39 11.73
N VAL A 43 16.57 9.15 12.08
CA VAL A 43 16.34 8.72 13.46
C VAL A 43 17.63 8.21 14.13
N GLY A 44 18.48 7.51 13.41
CA GLY A 44 19.67 6.86 13.95
C GLY A 44 20.63 7.80 14.70
N PRO A 45 20.92 9.02 14.22
CA PRO A 45 21.73 9.99 14.98
C PRO A 45 21.10 10.33 16.33
N LYS A 46 19.77 10.47 16.39
CA LYS A 46 19.04 10.84 17.62
C LYS A 46 18.92 9.69 18.60
N LEU A 47 18.76 8.47 18.12
CA LEU A 47 18.86 7.28 18.98
C LEU A 47 20.21 7.22 19.70
N ARG A 48 21.31 7.45 18.96
CA ARG A 48 22.66 7.47 19.55
C ARG A 48 22.87 8.63 20.54
N GLU A 49 22.36 9.81 20.21
CA GLU A 49 22.45 11.00 21.06
C GLU A 49 21.77 10.79 22.42
N HIS A 50 20.60 10.17 22.42
CA HIS A 50 19.82 9.89 23.62
C HIS A 50 20.10 8.53 24.26
N GLY A 51 21.07 7.78 23.73
CA GLY A 51 21.49 6.48 24.28
C GLY A 51 20.42 5.39 24.16
N VAL A 52 19.53 5.49 23.15
CA VAL A 52 18.50 4.49 22.88
C VAL A 52 19.03 3.43 21.91
N ILE A 53 18.85 2.17 22.28
CA ILE A 53 19.19 1.02 21.44
C ILE A 53 17.90 0.29 21.08
N VAL A 54 17.69 0.03 19.80
CA VAL A 54 16.60 -0.82 19.30
C VAL A 54 17.18 -2.05 18.61
N THR A 55 16.72 -3.23 19.01
CA THR A 55 17.21 -4.50 18.47
C THR A 55 16.08 -5.52 18.34
N PRO A 56 16.06 -6.35 17.28
CA PRO A 56 15.12 -7.45 17.20
C PRO A 56 15.51 -8.52 18.24
N ILE A 57 14.54 -8.97 19.02
CA ILE A 57 14.72 -10.05 20.01
C ILE A 57 14.01 -11.34 19.59
N ARG A 58 13.04 -11.24 18.67
CA ARG A 58 12.32 -12.40 18.12
C ARG A 58 11.83 -12.06 16.70
N ALA A 59 11.94 -13.01 15.79
CA ALA A 59 11.39 -12.94 14.45
C ALA A 59 10.73 -14.28 14.12
N GLU A 60 9.41 -14.24 13.90
CA GLU A 60 8.60 -15.39 13.50
C GLU A 60 8.15 -15.14 12.07
N LEU A 61 8.97 -15.58 11.12
CA LEU A 61 8.77 -15.33 9.69
C LEU A 61 8.47 -16.65 8.97
N GLU A 62 7.45 -16.63 8.13
CA GLU A 62 7.09 -17.71 7.23
C GLU A 62 7.29 -17.29 5.78
N GLY A 63 7.70 -18.24 4.95
CA GLY A 63 7.89 -18.01 3.53
C GLY A 63 6.90 -18.83 2.72
N ILE A 64 6.06 -18.16 1.93
CA ILE A 64 5.03 -18.77 1.09
C ILE A 64 5.44 -18.61 -0.37
N GLU A 65 5.53 -19.72 -1.11
CA GLU A 65 5.74 -19.65 -2.56
C GLU A 65 4.46 -19.19 -3.24
N VAL A 66 4.59 -18.21 -4.14
CA VAL A 66 3.48 -17.65 -4.90
C VAL A 66 3.81 -17.61 -6.40
N ASP A 67 2.81 -17.91 -7.21
CA ASP A 67 2.95 -17.76 -8.66
C ASP A 67 2.77 -16.28 -9.04
N ALA A 68 3.85 -15.66 -9.51
CA ALA A 68 3.88 -14.28 -9.97
C ALA A 68 3.99 -14.23 -11.51
N GLY A 69 3.02 -14.81 -12.20
CA GLY A 69 2.98 -14.92 -13.65
C GLY A 69 4.03 -15.89 -14.20
N ARG A 70 5.02 -15.38 -14.94
CA ARG A 70 6.07 -16.22 -15.53
C ARG A 70 7.20 -16.61 -14.58
N LYS A 71 7.19 -16.13 -13.34
CA LYS A 71 8.23 -16.36 -12.33
C LYS A 71 7.58 -16.82 -11.04
N LYS A 72 8.27 -17.70 -10.31
CA LYS A 72 7.95 -17.96 -8.91
C LYS A 72 8.50 -16.85 -8.05
N ALA A 73 7.73 -16.44 -7.07
CA ALA A 73 8.14 -15.51 -6.03
C ALA A 73 7.96 -16.17 -4.66
N LYS A 74 8.60 -15.63 -3.66
CA LYS A 74 8.40 -16.01 -2.27
C LYS A 74 7.96 -14.79 -1.49
N ASP A 75 6.77 -14.87 -0.90
CA ASP A 75 6.32 -13.90 0.09
C ASP A 75 6.81 -14.36 1.45
N THR A 76 7.59 -13.52 2.12
CA THR A 76 8.04 -13.73 3.48
C THR A 76 7.30 -12.76 4.37
N CYS A 77 6.56 -13.27 5.35
CA CYS A 77 5.73 -12.46 6.23
C CYS A 77 5.78 -12.99 7.66
N GLY A 78 5.44 -12.14 8.61
CA GLY A 78 5.34 -12.54 10.00
C GLY A 78 5.53 -11.41 10.99
N ILE A 79 5.71 -11.78 12.26
CA ILE A 79 5.83 -10.86 13.38
C ILE A 79 7.29 -10.75 13.80
N VAL A 80 7.75 -9.51 13.99
CA VAL A 80 9.05 -9.20 14.55
C VAL A 80 8.87 -8.40 15.83
N THR A 81 9.49 -8.88 16.92
CA THR A 81 9.52 -8.19 18.21
C THR A 81 10.84 -7.46 18.36
N TYR A 82 10.76 -6.16 18.60
CA TYR A 82 11.89 -5.30 18.89
C TYR A 82 11.90 -4.88 20.35
N ARG A 83 13.08 -4.85 20.95
CA ARG A 83 13.29 -4.28 22.29
C ARG A 83 14.03 -2.96 22.18
N TRP A 84 13.50 -1.99 22.90
CA TRP A 84 14.04 -0.65 23.05
C TRP A 84 14.68 -0.52 24.43
N PHE A 85 15.94 -0.21 24.47
CA PHE A 85 16.67 0.00 25.73
C PHE A 85 16.95 1.47 25.93
N GLY A 86 16.76 1.95 27.15
CA GLY A 86 17.21 3.25 27.61
C GLY A 86 18.62 3.23 28.17
N PRO A 87 19.22 4.41 28.39
CA PRO A 87 20.58 4.52 28.93
C PRO A 87 20.74 4.02 30.36
N ASP A 88 19.63 3.84 31.09
CA ASP A 88 19.62 3.25 32.45
C ASP A 88 19.42 1.72 32.45
N GLY A 89 19.27 1.10 31.27
CA GLY A 89 18.98 -0.32 31.10
C GLY A 89 17.49 -0.69 31.17
N SER A 90 16.60 0.27 31.45
CA SER A 90 15.15 0.03 31.31
C SER A 90 14.79 -0.24 29.85
N HIS A 91 13.72 -1.00 29.63
CA HIS A 91 13.32 -1.37 28.28
C HIS A 91 11.80 -1.54 28.16
N PHE A 92 11.32 -1.51 26.92
CA PHE A 92 10.01 -2.00 26.53
C PHE A 92 10.09 -2.72 25.18
N ASP A 93 9.08 -3.52 24.88
CA ASP A 93 9.00 -4.28 23.63
C ASP A 93 7.90 -3.71 22.73
N SER A 94 8.15 -3.76 21.44
CA SER A 94 7.17 -3.45 20.39
C SER A 94 7.14 -4.58 19.37
N GLN A 95 5.96 -4.85 18.83
CA GLN A 95 5.77 -5.88 17.82
C GLN A 95 5.19 -5.27 16.56
N VAL A 96 5.68 -5.73 15.42
CA VAL A 96 5.16 -5.32 14.12
C VAL A 96 5.00 -6.54 13.22
N TYR A 97 3.93 -6.55 12.44
CA TYR A 97 3.79 -7.45 11.31
C TYR A 97 4.47 -6.81 10.09
N ALA A 98 5.17 -7.62 9.33
CA ALA A 98 5.82 -7.19 8.10
C ALA A 98 5.76 -8.28 7.04
N GLU A 99 5.78 -7.84 5.78
CA GLU A 99 5.83 -8.72 4.63
C GLU A 99 6.79 -8.18 3.57
N GLY A 100 7.37 -9.09 2.79
CA GLY A 100 8.27 -8.74 1.70
C GLY A 100 8.25 -9.81 0.62
N ARG A 101 8.02 -9.38 -0.63
CA ARG A 101 8.10 -10.27 -1.80
C ARG A 101 9.50 -10.26 -2.37
N ASP A 102 10.01 -11.46 -2.67
CA ASP A 102 11.27 -11.61 -3.38
C ASP A 102 11.19 -12.73 -4.44
N TYR A 103 11.97 -12.56 -5.48
CA TYR A 103 12.08 -13.52 -6.59
C TYR A 103 13.34 -14.39 -6.50
N ALA A 104 14.12 -14.24 -5.42
CA ALA A 104 15.36 -14.96 -5.17
C ALA A 104 15.49 -15.34 -3.67
N ASP A 105 16.56 -14.91 -3.00
CA ASP A 105 16.94 -15.34 -1.65
C ASP A 105 16.85 -14.24 -0.57
N LYS A 106 16.36 -13.04 -0.94
CA LYS A 106 16.38 -11.87 -0.06
C LYS A 106 15.06 -11.58 0.67
N GLY A 107 14.08 -12.50 0.61
CA GLY A 107 12.76 -12.30 1.21
C GLY A 107 12.84 -11.93 2.68
N GLY A 108 13.57 -12.71 3.48
CA GLY A 108 13.76 -12.43 4.91
C GLY A 108 14.40 -11.08 5.18
N ALA A 109 15.46 -10.72 4.45
CA ALA A 109 16.14 -9.43 4.63
C ALA A 109 15.23 -8.24 4.27
N LYS A 110 14.43 -8.36 3.21
CA LYS A 110 13.43 -7.36 2.84
C LYS A 110 12.38 -7.20 3.93
N THR A 111 11.84 -8.31 4.43
CA THR A 111 10.84 -8.31 5.51
C THR A 111 11.38 -7.67 6.78
N MET A 112 12.61 -8.00 7.18
CA MET A 112 13.26 -7.38 8.35
C MET A 112 13.48 -5.88 8.17
N SER A 113 13.82 -5.42 6.96
CA SER A 113 13.95 -3.98 6.66
C SER A 113 12.62 -3.26 6.75
N VAL A 114 11.53 -3.87 6.25
CA VAL A 114 10.18 -3.34 6.39
C VAL A 114 9.76 -3.30 7.85
N ALA A 115 10.00 -4.39 8.59
CA ALA A 115 9.68 -4.49 10.01
C ALA A 115 10.35 -3.38 10.84
N LEU A 116 11.67 -3.19 10.68
CA LEU A 116 12.40 -2.15 11.42
C LEU A 116 11.88 -0.76 11.09
N ARG A 117 11.68 -0.46 9.80
CA ARG A 117 11.11 0.82 9.37
C ARG A 117 9.74 1.07 10.01
N THR A 118 8.84 0.10 9.93
CA THR A 118 7.49 0.19 10.50
C THR A 118 7.53 0.36 12.01
N CYS A 119 8.36 -0.43 12.69
CA CYS A 119 8.56 -0.32 14.14
C CYS A 119 8.98 1.10 14.55
N ILE A 120 9.98 1.67 13.88
CA ILE A 120 10.49 3.02 14.21
C ILE A 120 9.42 4.08 13.95
N LEU A 121 8.74 4.04 12.78
CA LEU A 121 7.73 5.03 12.42
C LEU A 121 6.54 5.01 13.38
N GLN A 122 6.07 3.83 13.76
CA GLN A 122 4.93 3.68 14.68
C GLN A 122 5.31 4.01 16.12
N THR A 123 6.47 3.52 16.62
CA THR A 123 6.88 3.78 18.00
C THR A 123 7.18 5.24 18.26
N LEU A 124 7.76 5.95 17.29
CA LEU A 124 8.06 7.37 17.41
C LEU A 124 6.93 8.29 16.91
N CYS A 125 5.78 7.73 16.49
CA CYS A 125 4.63 8.47 15.96
C CYS A 125 5.05 9.47 14.87
N LEU A 126 5.99 9.07 13.99
CA LEU A 126 6.48 9.96 12.95
C LEU A 126 5.41 10.12 11.87
N PRO A 127 5.07 11.38 11.50
CA PRO A 127 4.07 11.63 10.49
C PRO A 127 4.48 11.00 9.17
N THR A 128 3.53 10.36 8.53
CA THR A 128 3.64 9.85 7.17
C THR A 128 2.85 10.81 6.28
N ASP A 129 3.50 11.40 5.24
CA ASP A 129 2.74 12.09 4.18
C ASP A 129 2.12 11.08 3.21
N ASP A 130 1.92 9.84 3.67
CA ASP A 130 1.22 8.85 2.88
C ASP A 130 -0.28 9.19 2.93
N PRO A 131 -0.98 9.19 1.78
CA PRO A 131 -2.43 9.21 1.78
C PRO A 131 -2.91 8.10 2.70
N ASP A 132 -3.93 8.40 3.48
CA ASP A 132 -4.55 7.40 4.32
C ASP A 132 -4.99 6.24 3.42
N PRO A 133 -4.55 4.98 3.66
CA PRO A 133 -5.06 3.85 2.89
C PRO A 133 -6.58 3.74 2.93
N ASP A 134 -7.21 4.29 3.98
CA ASP A 134 -8.65 4.33 4.13
C ASP A 134 -9.31 5.44 3.29
N GLU A 135 -8.54 6.45 2.79
CA GLU A 135 -9.06 7.42 1.81
C GLU A 135 -9.30 6.79 0.43
N ASP A 136 -8.57 5.73 0.08
CA ASP A 136 -8.79 4.94 -1.14
C ASP A 136 -9.90 3.87 -0.96
N TYR A 137 -10.44 3.72 0.26
CA TYR A 137 -11.60 2.89 0.52
C TYR A 137 -12.83 3.66 0.04
N ILE A 138 -13.08 3.56 -1.25
CA ILE A 138 -14.34 4.00 -1.83
C ILE A 138 -15.43 3.05 -1.29
N GLU A 139 -15.98 3.39 -0.12
CA GLU A 139 -17.38 3.00 0.09
C GLU A 139 -18.11 3.48 -1.15
N SER A 140 -18.75 2.56 -1.85
CA SER A 140 -19.58 2.85 -3.00
C SER A 140 -20.84 3.63 -2.56
N SER A 141 -20.61 4.83 -2.06
CA SER A 141 -21.65 5.81 -1.71
C SER A 141 -21.72 6.86 -2.82
N PRO A 142 -22.89 7.14 -3.34
CA PRO A 142 -23.09 8.17 -4.38
C PRO A 142 -22.58 9.56 -4.01
N ALA A 143 -22.36 9.82 -2.71
CA ALA A 143 -21.84 11.09 -2.21
C ALA A 143 -20.30 11.25 -2.38
N ALA A 144 -19.54 10.15 -2.43
CA ALA A 144 -18.09 10.20 -2.61
C ALA A 144 -17.67 10.58 -4.04
N ALA A 145 -18.51 10.27 -5.02
CA ALA A 145 -18.29 10.66 -6.42
C ALA A 145 -18.34 12.19 -6.65
N ALA A 146 -19.00 12.93 -5.77
CA ALA A 146 -19.13 14.39 -5.91
C ALA A 146 -17.92 15.17 -5.34
N VAL A 147 -17.15 14.57 -4.40
CA VAL A 147 -16.00 15.24 -3.77
C VAL A 147 -14.72 15.08 -4.58
N SER A 148 -14.58 13.96 -5.32
CA SER A 148 -13.40 13.71 -6.17
C SER A 148 -13.33 14.60 -7.43
N GLN A 149 -14.40 15.29 -7.78
CA GLN A 149 -14.44 16.22 -8.93
C GLN A 149 -13.75 17.58 -8.67
N GLY A 150 -13.33 17.85 -7.44
CA GLY A 150 -12.71 19.14 -7.04
C GLY A 150 -11.18 19.18 -7.08
N LEU A 151 -10.48 18.05 -7.18
CA LEU A 151 -9.01 18.00 -7.14
C LEU A 151 -8.50 17.31 -8.43
N GLY A 152 -8.33 18.07 -9.48
CA GLY A 152 -7.50 17.82 -10.67
C GLY A 152 -7.24 16.36 -11.09
N ALA A 153 -8.26 15.51 -11.11
CA ALA A 153 -8.16 14.13 -11.59
C ALA A 153 -7.87 14.14 -13.11
N ARG A 154 -6.92 13.34 -13.57
CA ARG A 154 -6.76 13.03 -14.98
C ARG A 154 -8.11 12.62 -15.56
N PRO A 155 -8.52 13.12 -16.73
CA PRO A 155 -9.77 12.67 -17.34
C PRO A 155 -9.71 11.14 -17.54
N VAL A 156 -10.69 10.45 -16.98
CA VAL A 156 -10.86 9.00 -17.18
C VAL A 156 -11.13 8.79 -18.68
N PRO A 157 -10.41 7.88 -19.35
CA PRO A 157 -10.64 7.58 -20.76
C PRO A 157 -12.12 7.24 -20.99
N GLU A 158 -12.68 7.72 -22.10
CA GLU A 158 -14.11 7.52 -22.43
C GLU A 158 -14.51 6.03 -22.42
N ILE A 159 -13.59 5.17 -22.85
CA ILE A 159 -13.79 3.71 -22.84
C ILE A 159 -14.00 3.16 -21.42
N ASP A 160 -13.25 3.64 -20.45
CA ASP A 160 -13.38 3.20 -19.06
C ASP A 160 -14.68 3.70 -18.42
N ARG A 161 -15.15 4.89 -18.81
CA ARG A 161 -16.46 5.41 -18.40
C ARG A 161 -17.60 4.57 -18.95
N VAL A 162 -17.57 4.25 -20.24
CA VAL A 162 -18.60 3.42 -20.89
C VAL A 162 -18.61 2.01 -20.29
N LYS A 163 -17.47 1.41 -20.08
CA LYS A 163 -17.36 0.10 -19.41
C LYS A 163 -17.90 0.13 -17.97
N GLY A 164 -17.56 1.15 -17.22
CA GLY A 164 -18.05 1.32 -15.85
C GLY A 164 -19.57 1.41 -15.78
N GLU A 165 -20.18 2.15 -16.71
CA GLU A 165 -21.63 2.28 -16.77
C GLU A 165 -22.34 0.96 -17.16
N ILE A 166 -21.79 0.22 -18.11
CA ILE A 166 -22.29 -1.12 -18.47
C ILE A 166 -22.22 -2.06 -17.26
N VAL A 167 -21.10 -2.08 -16.53
CA VAL A 167 -20.94 -2.91 -15.33
C VAL A 167 -21.94 -2.53 -14.24
N ARG A 168 -22.25 -1.25 -14.07
CA ARG A 168 -23.26 -0.77 -13.12
C ARG A 168 -24.65 -1.32 -13.47
N ILE A 169 -25.05 -1.17 -14.72
CA ILE A 169 -26.37 -1.68 -15.20
C ILE A 169 -26.44 -3.20 -15.08
N MET A 170 -25.37 -3.91 -15.40
CA MET A 170 -25.28 -5.36 -15.18
C MET A 170 -25.58 -5.77 -13.74
N GLY A 171 -25.03 -5.01 -12.77
CA GLY A 171 -25.26 -5.27 -11.35
C GLY A 171 -26.70 -4.98 -10.92
N GLU A 172 -27.27 -3.86 -11.39
CA GLU A 172 -28.63 -3.45 -11.06
C GLU A 172 -29.68 -4.39 -11.64
N ASP A 173 -29.50 -4.79 -12.89
CA ASP A 173 -30.49 -5.63 -13.63
C ASP A 173 -30.15 -7.13 -13.57
N SER A 174 -29.09 -7.51 -12.85
CA SER A 174 -28.62 -8.90 -12.72
C SER A 174 -28.35 -9.59 -14.07
N ILE A 175 -27.79 -8.86 -15.03
CA ILE A 175 -27.48 -9.34 -16.37
C ILE A 175 -26.19 -10.18 -16.34
N PRO A 176 -26.20 -11.43 -16.84
CA PRO A 176 -25.01 -12.27 -16.87
C PRO A 176 -23.90 -11.66 -17.75
N PRO A 177 -22.62 -11.75 -17.36
CA PRO A 177 -21.50 -11.25 -18.18
C PRO A 177 -21.41 -11.86 -19.59
N ALA A 178 -21.92 -13.08 -19.75
CA ALA A 178 -21.96 -13.76 -21.05
C ALA A 178 -22.91 -13.08 -22.05
N ASP A 179 -24.03 -12.54 -21.58
CA ASP A 179 -25.02 -11.87 -22.42
C ASP A 179 -24.46 -10.52 -22.90
N ILE A 180 -23.76 -9.79 -22.03
CA ILE A 180 -23.07 -8.55 -22.40
C ILE A 180 -21.97 -8.80 -23.44
N LEU A 181 -21.22 -9.88 -23.28
CA LEU A 181 -20.20 -10.25 -24.26
C LEU A 181 -20.81 -10.60 -25.61
N ALA A 182 -21.97 -11.29 -25.62
CA ALA A 182 -22.71 -11.59 -26.84
C ALA A 182 -23.17 -10.29 -27.54
N MET A 183 -23.79 -9.36 -26.80
CA MET A 183 -24.18 -8.04 -27.33
C MET A 183 -23.00 -7.26 -27.90
N TYR A 184 -21.85 -7.31 -27.20
CA TYR A 184 -20.61 -6.66 -27.66
C TYR A 184 -20.11 -7.26 -28.99
N HIS A 185 -20.17 -8.60 -29.15
CA HIS A 185 -19.80 -9.25 -30.40
C HIS A 185 -20.80 -8.94 -31.53
N GLU A 186 -22.10 -8.91 -31.24
CA GLU A 186 -23.14 -8.51 -32.23
C GLU A 186 -22.93 -7.07 -32.68
N ALA A 187 -22.46 -6.21 -31.81
CA ALA A 187 -22.10 -4.83 -32.13
C ALA A 187 -20.75 -4.68 -32.90
N GLY A 188 -20.08 -5.79 -33.20
CA GLY A 188 -18.83 -5.83 -33.96
C GLY A 188 -17.56 -5.82 -33.12
N GLY A 189 -17.65 -6.00 -31.81
CA GLY A 189 -16.48 -6.15 -30.94
C GLY A 189 -15.79 -7.50 -31.10
N VAL A 190 -14.47 -7.55 -30.93
CA VAL A 190 -13.67 -8.76 -31.22
C VAL A 190 -12.94 -9.34 -29.99
N SER A 191 -13.07 -8.72 -28.84
CA SER A 191 -12.38 -9.16 -27.62
C SER A 191 -12.94 -10.47 -27.07
N LYS A 192 -12.08 -11.31 -26.48
CA LYS A 192 -12.47 -12.61 -25.91
C LYS A 192 -13.25 -12.48 -24.61
N THR A 193 -13.05 -11.41 -23.87
CA THR A 193 -13.78 -11.11 -22.64
C THR A 193 -14.23 -9.65 -22.65
N PHE A 194 -15.29 -9.33 -21.92
CA PHE A 194 -15.74 -7.94 -21.77
C PHE A 194 -14.65 -7.06 -21.08
N ALA A 195 -13.92 -7.63 -20.15
CA ALA A 195 -12.83 -6.92 -19.48
C ALA A 195 -11.73 -6.43 -20.45
N ASP A 196 -11.44 -7.22 -21.48
CA ASP A 196 -10.42 -6.92 -22.48
C ASP A 196 -10.94 -6.04 -23.65
N ALA A 197 -12.23 -5.70 -23.67
CA ALA A 197 -12.82 -4.88 -24.72
C ALA A 197 -12.14 -3.50 -24.80
N GLN A 198 -11.65 -3.13 -25.97
CA GLN A 198 -10.97 -1.85 -26.24
C GLN A 198 -11.65 -1.04 -27.34
N ASP A 199 -12.69 -1.57 -27.97
CA ASP A 199 -13.38 -0.94 -29.08
C ASP A 199 -14.54 -0.11 -28.57
N LEU A 200 -14.38 1.22 -28.55
CA LEU A 200 -15.38 2.15 -28.02
C LEU A 200 -16.73 2.11 -28.77
N PRO A 201 -16.77 2.05 -30.11
CA PRO A 201 -18.06 2.03 -30.83
C PRO A 201 -18.97 0.85 -30.44
N PRO A 202 -18.51 -0.42 -30.40
CA PRO A 202 -19.32 -1.54 -29.93
C PRO A 202 -19.79 -1.38 -28.48
N LEU A 203 -18.93 -0.88 -27.60
CA LEU A 203 -19.30 -0.64 -26.19
C LEU A 203 -20.40 0.40 -26.03
N LYS A 204 -20.40 1.45 -26.84
CA LYS A 204 -21.49 2.46 -26.87
C LYS A 204 -22.80 1.86 -27.32
N ILE A 205 -22.80 1.00 -28.35
CA ILE A 205 -24.00 0.31 -28.83
C ILE A 205 -24.58 -0.58 -27.71
N VAL A 206 -23.73 -1.29 -26.99
CA VAL A 206 -24.16 -2.10 -25.84
C VAL A 206 -24.77 -1.22 -24.74
N LEU A 207 -24.13 -0.09 -24.41
CA LEU A 207 -24.64 0.83 -23.41
C LEU A 207 -26.02 1.40 -23.78
N GLU A 208 -26.21 1.85 -25.02
CA GLU A 208 -27.47 2.33 -25.51
C GLU A 208 -28.57 1.22 -25.46
N ALA A 209 -28.24 -0.01 -25.84
CA ALA A 209 -29.16 -1.15 -25.79
C ALA A 209 -29.60 -1.49 -24.35
N LEU A 210 -28.75 -1.18 -23.36
CA LEU A 210 -29.06 -1.35 -21.93
C LEU A 210 -29.80 -0.15 -21.32
N GLY A 211 -30.13 0.87 -22.13
CA GLY A 211 -30.83 2.07 -21.66
C GLY A 211 -29.95 3.08 -20.93
N GLY A 212 -28.61 2.98 -21.06
CA GLY A 212 -27.64 3.96 -20.59
C GLY A 212 -27.61 5.18 -21.51
N ALA A 213 -27.40 6.36 -20.92
CA ALA A 213 -27.29 7.63 -21.64
C ALA A 213 -25.81 8.07 -21.81
#